data_3e68fc5facadbc37e56cedeed440f973
#
_entry.id   3e68fc5facadbc37e56cedeed440f973
#
_cell.length_a   1.000
_cell.length_b   1.000
_cell.length_c   1.000
_cell.angle_alpha   90.00
_cell.angle_beta   90.00
_cell.angle_gamma   90.00
#
_symmetry.space_group_name_H-M   'P 1'
#
loop_
_entity.id
_entity.type
_entity.pdbx_description
1 polymer ?
#
loop_
_entity_poly.entity_id
_entity_poly.type
_entity_poly.pdbx_seq_one_letter_code
_entity_poly.pdbx_strand_id
1 'polypeptide(L)'
;MTLDNEPAKFIVGQEIPITTGEALGSSNANPFRTIDRKNVGVQLEVVPQINEGDEIRLKIRQEVSSVSGPITANSSELITNKREMETTVRVGDGEIIVLGGLIQQDESISVDKIPLLGSIPVLGKAFSSEQKSKSKTNLMVFLRPTIVRTTEDARAVTELKYGYISDSQKKAKTKLSLDDMMQDVMGVPSEQE
;
A
#
# COMPACT_ATOMS: atom_id res chain seq x y z
N MET A 1 2.62 -9.93 -15.45
CA MET A 1 2.73 -11.35 -15.79
C MET A 1 4.08 -11.86 -15.32
N THR A 2 4.18 -13.12 -14.96
CA THR A 2 5.42 -13.79 -14.57
C THR A 2 5.44 -15.18 -15.21
N LEU A 3 6.64 -15.72 -15.44
CA LEU A 3 6.83 -17.07 -15.95
C LEU A 3 6.78 -18.09 -14.81
N ASP A 4 6.56 -19.36 -15.18
CA ASP A 4 6.59 -20.45 -14.21
C ASP A 4 7.97 -20.59 -13.57
N ASN A 5 8.02 -20.79 -12.25
CA ASN A 5 9.24 -20.86 -11.42
C ASN A 5 10.14 -19.60 -11.45
N GLU A 6 9.67 -18.48 -12.03
CA GLU A 6 10.42 -17.24 -12.10
C GLU A 6 9.94 -16.24 -11.05
N PRO A 7 10.85 -15.62 -10.25
CA PRO A 7 10.47 -14.61 -9.29
C PRO A 7 10.09 -13.30 -10.00
N ALA A 8 8.91 -12.78 -9.69
CA ALA A 8 8.47 -11.47 -10.13
C ALA A 8 8.40 -10.53 -8.95
N LYS A 9 8.97 -9.33 -9.11
CA LYS A 9 8.95 -8.28 -8.10
C LYS A 9 8.33 -7.02 -8.67
N PHE A 10 7.38 -6.47 -7.94
CA PHE A 10 6.66 -5.25 -8.30
C PHE A 10 6.72 -4.28 -7.13
N ILE A 11 7.16 -3.05 -7.40
CA ILE A 11 7.27 -1.99 -6.38
C ILE A 11 6.58 -0.75 -6.92
N VAL A 12 5.63 -0.24 -6.15
CA VAL A 12 4.98 1.06 -6.39
C VAL A 12 5.03 1.87 -5.12
N GLY A 13 5.69 3.02 -5.18
CA GLY A 13 5.84 3.85 -3.98
C GLY A 13 6.74 5.05 -4.22
N GLN A 14 7.24 5.58 -3.14
CA GLN A 14 8.15 6.73 -3.07
C GLN A 14 9.40 6.35 -2.29
N GLU A 15 10.51 6.97 -2.63
CA GLU A 15 11.71 6.90 -1.82
C GLU A 15 11.73 8.05 -0.82
N ILE A 16 11.87 7.72 0.45
CA ILE A 16 12.00 8.70 1.51
C ILE A 16 13.44 8.72 2.03
N PRO A 17 14.02 9.93 2.25
CA PRO A 17 15.33 10.04 2.87
C PRO A 17 15.23 9.77 4.38
N ILE A 18 16.11 8.93 4.89
CA ILE A 18 16.26 8.65 6.32
C ILE A 18 17.66 9.05 6.73
N THR A 19 17.77 9.87 7.79
CA THR A 19 19.08 10.21 8.37
C THR A 19 19.56 9.04 9.21
N THR A 20 20.67 8.42 8.81
CA THR A 20 21.25 7.24 9.49
C THR A 20 22.42 7.57 10.40
N GLY A 21 22.96 8.77 10.31
CA GLY A 21 24.03 9.21 11.17
C GLY A 21 24.23 10.73 11.10
N GLU A 22 24.59 11.30 12.23
CA GLU A 22 25.04 12.69 12.36
C GLU A 22 26.34 12.70 13.14
N ALA A 23 27.45 13.10 12.51
CA ALA A 23 28.72 13.27 13.17
C ALA A 23 28.92 14.73 13.49
N LEU A 24 28.93 15.06 14.79
CA LEU A 24 29.31 16.34 15.29
C LEU A 24 30.85 16.41 15.35
N GLY A 25 31.46 17.11 14.42
CA GLY A 25 32.88 17.40 14.47
C GLY A 25 33.21 18.31 15.64
N SER A 26 34.26 18.02 16.39
CA SER A 26 34.65 18.72 17.64
C SER A 26 35.24 20.12 17.43
N SER A 27 35.12 20.72 16.26
CA SER A 27 35.64 22.07 15.99
C SER A 27 35.00 22.64 14.74
N ASN A 28 33.96 23.46 14.91
CA ASN A 28 33.37 24.35 13.89
C ASN A 28 33.20 23.76 12.47
N ALA A 29 33.22 22.44 12.33
CA ALA A 29 33.08 21.72 11.06
C ALA A 29 31.62 21.41 10.82
N ASN A 30 31.23 21.61 9.60
CA ASN A 30 29.90 21.29 9.06
C ASN A 30 29.48 19.86 9.49
N PRO A 31 28.34 19.66 10.15
CA PRO A 31 27.92 18.33 10.55
C PRO A 31 27.70 17.48 9.30
N PHE A 32 28.41 16.36 9.22
CA PHE A 32 28.17 15.38 8.16
C PHE A 32 26.92 14.60 8.50
N ARG A 33 25.90 14.71 7.64
CA ARG A 33 24.67 13.95 7.74
C ARG A 33 24.65 12.86 6.69
N THR A 34 24.61 11.60 7.13
CA THR A 34 24.44 10.46 6.23
C THR A 34 22.95 10.23 5.98
N ILE A 35 22.58 10.24 4.72
CA ILE A 35 21.18 10.04 4.28
C ILE A 35 21.13 8.70 3.56
N ASP A 36 20.26 7.82 4.03
CA ASP A 36 19.87 6.59 3.33
C ASP A 36 18.47 6.79 2.73
N ARG A 37 18.16 6.06 1.65
CA ARG A 37 16.86 6.13 0.99
C ARG A 37 16.12 4.82 1.17
N LYS A 38 14.90 4.91 1.68
CA LYS A 38 14.03 3.76 1.90
C LYS A 38 12.79 3.86 1.03
N ASN A 39 12.46 2.77 0.34
CA ASN A 39 11.23 2.64 -0.41
C ASN A 39 10.04 2.51 0.53
N VAL A 40 9.02 3.34 0.31
CA VAL A 40 7.75 3.33 1.02
C VAL A 40 6.62 3.24 0.00
N GLY A 41 5.75 2.26 0.18
CA GLY A 41 4.67 1.99 -0.74
C GLY A 41 4.25 0.52 -0.72
N VAL A 42 3.84 -0.01 -1.85
CA VAL A 42 3.44 -1.40 -2.03
C VAL A 42 4.55 -2.16 -2.74
N GLN A 43 5.01 -3.23 -2.13
CA GLN A 43 5.94 -4.18 -2.73
C GLN A 43 5.28 -5.55 -2.76
N LEU A 44 5.36 -6.21 -3.89
CA LEU A 44 4.86 -7.56 -4.10
C LEU A 44 5.96 -8.37 -4.76
N GLU A 45 6.30 -9.49 -4.15
CA GLU A 45 7.18 -10.51 -4.72
C GLU A 45 6.41 -11.82 -4.79
N VAL A 46 6.41 -12.45 -5.94
CA VAL A 46 5.69 -13.69 -6.17
C VAL A 46 6.54 -14.65 -6.99
N VAL A 47 6.56 -15.90 -6.55
CA VAL A 47 7.16 -17.00 -7.30
C VAL A 47 6.06 -18.01 -7.54
N PRO A 48 5.54 -18.12 -8.77
CA PRO A 48 4.56 -19.13 -9.12
C PRO A 48 5.25 -20.46 -9.47
N GLN A 49 4.57 -21.55 -9.20
CA GLN A 49 4.91 -22.88 -9.68
C GLN A 49 3.63 -23.56 -10.12
N ILE A 50 3.56 -23.91 -11.39
CA ILE A 50 2.41 -24.57 -11.99
C ILE A 50 2.62 -26.08 -11.88
N ASN A 51 1.66 -26.77 -11.26
CA ASN A 51 1.68 -28.22 -11.13
C ASN A 51 0.74 -28.86 -12.18
N GLU A 52 0.86 -30.18 -12.36
CA GLU A 52 -0.11 -30.93 -13.15
C GLU A 52 -1.51 -30.79 -12.55
N GLY A 53 -2.54 -30.57 -13.38
CA GLY A 53 -3.94 -30.40 -12.93
C GLY A 53 -4.36 -28.96 -12.65
N ASP A 54 -3.70 -27.97 -13.25
CA ASP A 54 -4.09 -26.55 -13.19
C ASP A 54 -4.03 -25.93 -11.78
N GLU A 55 -3.31 -26.57 -10.87
CA GLU A 55 -3.01 -26.03 -9.56
C GLU A 55 -1.74 -25.18 -9.61
N ILE A 56 -1.82 -24.00 -9.01
CA ILE A 56 -0.72 -23.05 -8.89
C ILE A 56 -0.26 -23.00 -7.45
N ARG A 57 0.99 -23.30 -7.20
CA ARG A 57 1.65 -23.02 -5.94
C ARG A 57 2.30 -21.65 -6.02
N LEU A 58 1.92 -20.76 -5.12
CA LEU A 58 2.41 -19.38 -5.08
C LEU A 58 3.16 -19.15 -3.79
N LYS A 59 4.44 -18.80 -3.89
CA LYS A 59 5.16 -18.19 -2.77
C LYS A 59 5.07 -16.69 -2.93
N ILE A 60 4.47 -16.02 -1.94
CA ILE A 60 4.11 -14.60 -1.99
C ILE A 60 4.74 -13.90 -0.80
N ARG A 61 5.37 -12.78 -1.08
CA ARG A 61 5.80 -11.79 -0.08
C ARG A 61 5.24 -10.44 -0.47
N GLN A 62 4.42 -9.89 0.40
CA GLN A 62 3.80 -8.58 0.23
C GLN A 62 4.19 -7.66 1.38
N GLU A 63 4.62 -6.46 1.03
CA GLU A 63 4.89 -5.40 1.98
C GLU A 63 4.10 -4.15 1.57
N VAL A 64 3.39 -3.57 2.55
CA VAL A 64 2.72 -2.28 2.39
C VAL A 64 3.25 -1.36 3.47
N SER A 65 3.88 -0.27 3.04
CA SER A 65 4.42 0.74 3.94
C SER A 65 3.87 2.12 3.59
N SER A 66 3.68 2.94 4.60
CA SER A 66 3.21 4.33 4.45
C SER A 66 3.87 5.24 5.49
N VAL A 67 4.10 6.48 5.11
CA VAL A 67 4.60 7.51 6.03
C VAL A 67 3.43 8.09 6.80
N SER A 68 3.53 8.10 8.12
CA SER A 68 2.50 8.67 9.01
C SER A 68 2.78 10.12 9.38
N GLY A 69 3.98 10.62 9.14
CA GLY A 69 4.40 11.97 9.46
C GLY A 69 5.66 12.02 10.32
N PRO A 70 6.13 13.22 10.67
CA PRO A 70 7.27 13.39 11.57
C PRO A 70 6.89 13.04 13.01
N ILE A 71 7.85 12.56 13.80
CA ILE A 71 7.65 12.21 15.21
C ILE A 71 7.31 13.46 16.02
N THR A 72 7.97 14.58 15.72
CA THR A 72 7.67 15.90 16.29
C THR A 72 7.73 16.95 15.18
N ALA A 73 7.08 18.09 15.39
CA ALA A 73 6.99 19.17 14.39
C ALA A 73 8.36 19.66 13.86
N ASN A 74 9.44 19.45 14.64
CA ASN A 74 10.80 19.87 14.31
C ASN A 74 11.76 18.69 14.08
N SER A 75 11.28 17.43 14.05
CA SER A 75 12.16 16.29 13.83
C SER A 75 12.25 15.93 12.34
N SER A 76 13.47 15.56 11.93
CA SER A 76 13.70 14.97 10.60
C SER A 76 13.35 13.48 10.55
N GLU A 77 12.90 12.90 11.65
CA GLU A 77 12.55 11.49 11.76
C GLU A 77 11.09 11.26 11.39
N LEU A 78 10.86 10.26 10.54
CA LEU A 78 9.53 9.92 10.03
C LEU A 78 9.04 8.61 10.64
N ILE A 79 7.78 8.61 11.06
CA ILE A 79 7.09 7.39 11.46
C ILE A 79 6.60 6.68 10.19
N THR A 80 6.99 5.43 10.02
CA THR A 80 6.50 4.57 8.93
C THR A 80 5.65 3.45 9.50
N ASN A 81 4.45 3.31 8.97
CA ASN A 81 3.62 2.14 9.22
C ASN A 81 3.99 1.07 8.19
N LYS A 82 4.27 -0.14 8.64
CA LYS A 82 4.62 -1.27 7.80
C LYS A 82 3.68 -2.45 8.08
N ARG A 83 3.19 -3.07 7.01
CA ARG A 83 2.48 -4.35 7.05
C ARG A 83 3.17 -5.29 6.08
N GLU A 84 3.59 -6.44 6.56
CA GLU A 84 4.30 -7.45 5.78
C GLU A 84 3.62 -8.79 5.96
N MET A 85 3.49 -9.51 4.87
CA MET A 85 2.96 -10.86 4.84
C MET A 85 3.82 -11.72 3.93
N GLU A 86 4.25 -12.89 4.42
CA GLU A 86 4.91 -13.92 3.63
C GLU A 86 4.15 -15.22 3.81
N THR A 87 3.75 -15.84 2.71
CA THR A 87 2.98 -17.07 2.73
C THR A 87 3.22 -17.89 1.46
N THR A 88 2.95 -19.19 1.58
CA THR A 88 2.91 -20.09 0.42
C THR A 88 1.54 -20.73 0.37
N VAL A 89 0.85 -20.57 -0.74
CA VAL A 89 -0.50 -21.09 -0.94
C VAL A 89 -0.59 -21.93 -2.19
N ARG A 90 -1.60 -22.79 -2.25
CA ARG A 90 -1.98 -23.57 -3.43
C ARG A 90 -3.40 -23.18 -3.80
N VAL A 91 -3.64 -22.91 -5.06
CA VAL A 91 -4.92 -22.40 -5.57
C VAL A 91 -5.13 -22.88 -7.00
N GLY A 92 -6.36 -23.17 -7.37
CA GLY A 92 -6.73 -23.51 -8.75
C GLY A 92 -6.69 -22.29 -9.68
N ASP A 93 -6.58 -22.54 -10.98
CA ASP A 93 -6.62 -21.50 -12.01
C ASP A 93 -7.93 -20.70 -11.93
N GLY A 94 -7.82 -19.37 -11.85
CA GLY A 94 -8.96 -18.45 -11.77
C GLY A 94 -9.71 -18.43 -10.43
N GLU A 95 -9.34 -19.25 -9.45
CA GLU A 95 -9.96 -19.25 -8.13
C GLU A 95 -9.48 -18.07 -7.26
N ILE A 96 -10.35 -17.64 -6.35
CA ILE A 96 -10.02 -16.58 -5.40
C ILE A 96 -9.66 -17.21 -4.05
N ILE A 97 -8.47 -16.92 -3.57
CA ILE A 97 -8.03 -17.33 -2.24
C ILE A 97 -7.81 -16.14 -1.33
N VAL A 98 -8.15 -16.32 -0.05
CA VAL A 98 -7.83 -15.37 1.02
C VAL A 98 -6.45 -15.72 1.56
N LEU A 99 -5.49 -14.82 1.43
CA LEU A 99 -4.12 -15.01 1.91
C LEU A 99 -4.00 -14.76 3.41
N GLY A 100 -4.80 -13.84 3.93
CA GLY A 100 -4.83 -13.49 5.33
C GLY A 100 -5.57 -12.20 5.57
N GLY A 101 -5.67 -11.82 6.84
CA GLY A 101 -6.32 -10.59 7.23
C GLY A 101 -5.94 -10.16 8.64
N LEU A 102 -6.17 -8.88 8.94
CA LEU A 102 -5.98 -8.28 10.25
C LEU A 102 -7.21 -7.44 10.57
N ILE A 103 -7.78 -7.67 11.74
CA ILE A 103 -8.80 -6.81 12.33
C ILE A 103 -8.17 -6.19 13.57
N GLN A 104 -8.01 -4.87 13.54
CA GLN A 104 -7.49 -4.09 14.66
C GLN A 104 -8.59 -3.12 15.12
N GLN A 105 -8.78 -3.03 16.41
CA GLN A 105 -9.71 -2.09 17.01
C GLN A 105 -8.96 -1.33 18.11
N ASP A 106 -8.86 -0.03 17.93
CA ASP A 106 -8.24 0.89 18.88
C ASP A 106 -9.33 1.74 19.49
N GLU A 107 -9.35 1.81 20.81
CA GLU A 107 -10.25 2.66 21.57
C GLU A 107 -9.43 3.54 22.49
N SER A 108 -9.55 4.85 22.32
CA SER A 108 -8.90 5.86 23.16
C SER A 108 -9.97 6.68 23.85
N ILE A 109 -9.86 6.74 25.16
CA ILE A 109 -10.73 7.55 26.01
C ILE A 109 -9.86 8.63 26.63
N SER A 110 -10.11 9.89 26.28
CA SER A 110 -9.49 11.06 26.91
C SER A 110 -10.51 11.72 27.82
N VAL A 111 -10.16 11.91 29.07
CA VAL A 111 -11.03 12.55 30.07
C VAL A 111 -10.33 13.79 30.61
N ASP A 112 -10.80 14.95 30.19
CA ASP A 112 -10.33 16.23 30.71
C ASP A 112 -11.26 16.69 31.84
N LYS A 113 -10.67 16.88 33.04
CA LYS A 113 -11.41 17.31 34.23
C LYS A 113 -10.79 18.59 34.77
N ILE A 114 -11.63 19.55 35.16
CA ILE A 114 -11.17 20.73 35.92
C ILE A 114 -10.81 20.26 37.32
N PRO A 115 -9.57 20.53 37.80
CA PRO A 115 -9.17 20.18 39.18
C PRO A 115 -10.13 20.73 40.18
N LEU A 116 -10.47 19.98 41.23
CA LEU A 116 -11.43 20.30 42.31
C LEU A 116 -12.89 20.24 41.90
N LEU A 117 -13.33 20.88 40.80
CA LEU A 117 -14.73 20.92 40.38
C LEU A 117 -15.20 19.62 39.71
N GLY A 118 -14.31 18.97 38.94
CA GLY A 118 -14.61 17.68 38.28
C GLY A 118 -14.73 16.45 39.22
N SER A 119 -14.39 16.62 40.52
CA SER A 119 -14.45 15.55 41.52
C SER A 119 -15.71 15.63 42.37
N ILE A 120 -16.60 16.59 42.19
CA ILE A 120 -17.83 16.75 42.94
C ILE A 120 -18.87 15.72 42.42
N PRO A 121 -19.42 14.84 43.27
CA PRO A 121 -20.49 13.94 42.85
C PRO A 121 -21.69 14.72 42.36
N VAL A 122 -22.28 14.29 41.24
CA VAL A 122 -23.43 14.90 40.57
C VAL A 122 -23.05 16.12 39.68
N LEU A 123 -22.26 17.09 40.17
CA LEU A 123 -21.88 18.30 39.42
C LEU A 123 -20.62 18.09 38.56
N GLY A 124 -19.78 17.12 38.89
CA GLY A 124 -18.50 16.89 38.21
C GLY A 124 -18.64 16.56 36.70
N LYS A 125 -19.77 15.99 36.27
CA LYS A 125 -20.05 15.75 34.84
C LYS A 125 -20.19 17.04 34.02
N ALA A 126 -20.63 18.13 34.63
CA ALA A 126 -20.71 19.42 33.94
C ALA A 126 -19.32 20.12 33.77
N PHE A 127 -18.32 19.64 34.53
CA PHE A 127 -16.94 20.17 34.54
C PHE A 127 -15.92 19.13 34.04
N SER A 128 -16.38 18.08 33.38
CA SER A 128 -15.56 17.07 32.73
C SER A 128 -15.97 16.90 31.27
N SER A 129 -14.99 16.83 30.38
CA SER A 129 -15.18 16.47 28.99
C SER A 129 -14.61 15.07 28.75
N GLU A 130 -15.43 14.18 28.22
CA GLU A 130 -15.01 12.84 27.85
C GLU A 130 -15.03 12.73 26.32
N GLN A 131 -13.87 12.52 25.74
CA GLN A 131 -13.72 12.30 24.32
C GLN A 131 -13.36 10.82 24.08
N LYS A 132 -14.25 10.12 23.40
CA LYS A 132 -14.02 8.75 22.96
C LYS A 132 -13.69 8.73 21.49
N SER A 133 -12.52 8.20 21.16
CA SER A 133 -12.11 7.91 19.79
C SER A 133 -12.02 6.42 19.59
N LYS A 134 -12.76 5.89 18.63
CA LYS A 134 -12.75 4.47 18.28
C LYS A 134 -12.39 4.32 16.82
N SER A 135 -11.27 3.64 16.57
CA SER A 135 -10.79 3.31 15.22
C SER A 135 -10.85 1.81 15.02
N LYS A 136 -11.43 1.38 13.92
CA LYS A 136 -11.46 -0.04 13.53
C LYS A 136 -10.86 -0.17 12.14
N THR A 137 -9.75 -0.90 12.06
CA THR A 137 -9.07 -1.21 10.81
C THR A 137 -9.30 -2.67 10.46
N ASN A 138 -9.79 -2.93 9.26
CA ASN A 138 -9.94 -4.27 8.72
C ASN A 138 -9.15 -4.36 7.42
N LEU A 139 -8.15 -5.23 7.39
CA LEU A 139 -7.33 -5.53 6.23
C LEU A 139 -7.55 -6.98 5.85
N MET A 140 -7.95 -7.22 4.62
CA MET A 140 -8.02 -8.56 4.04
C MET A 140 -7.33 -8.57 2.69
N VAL A 141 -6.53 -9.61 2.43
CA VAL A 141 -5.77 -9.77 1.20
C VAL A 141 -6.32 -10.96 0.44
N PHE A 142 -6.82 -10.69 -0.76
CA PHE A 142 -7.33 -11.68 -1.70
C PHE A 142 -6.40 -11.78 -2.90
N LEU A 143 -6.25 -12.98 -3.42
CA LEU A 143 -5.50 -13.22 -4.64
C LEU A 143 -6.30 -14.11 -5.58
N ARG A 144 -6.25 -13.78 -6.86
CA ARG A 144 -6.79 -14.57 -7.95
C ARG A 144 -5.74 -14.73 -9.03
N PRO A 145 -5.04 -15.87 -9.09
CA PRO A 145 -4.12 -16.16 -10.18
C PRO A 145 -4.91 -16.63 -11.41
N THR A 146 -4.31 -16.44 -12.58
CA THR A 146 -4.84 -16.95 -13.84
C THR A 146 -3.67 -17.45 -14.67
N ILE A 147 -3.75 -18.68 -15.17
CA ILE A 147 -2.76 -19.27 -16.06
C ILE A 147 -3.07 -18.79 -17.48
N VAL A 148 -2.06 -18.23 -18.13
CA VAL A 148 -2.14 -17.81 -19.53
C VAL A 148 -1.32 -18.80 -20.34
N ARG A 149 -1.97 -19.57 -21.22
CA ARG A 149 -1.33 -20.61 -22.02
C ARG A 149 -1.16 -20.21 -23.46
N THR A 150 -2.08 -19.43 -23.97
CA THR A 150 -2.09 -19.00 -25.37
C THR A 150 -1.96 -17.50 -25.49
N THR A 151 -1.52 -17.05 -26.66
CA THR A 151 -1.49 -15.60 -26.98
C THR A 151 -2.89 -14.99 -26.99
N GLU A 152 -3.90 -15.80 -27.31
CA GLU A 152 -5.29 -15.36 -27.31
C GLU A 152 -5.80 -15.11 -25.89
N ASP A 153 -5.47 -15.99 -24.93
CA ASP A 153 -5.78 -15.78 -23.51
C ASP A 153 -5.10 -14.52 -22.97
N ALA A 154 -3.84 -14.30 -23.38
CA ALA A 154 -3.10 -13.10 -23.00
C ALA A 154 -3.78 -11.82 -23.49
N ARG A 155 -4.27 -11.82 -24.72
CA ARG A 155 -5.02 -10.69 -25.30
C ARG A 155 -6.34 -10.47 -24.57
N ALA A 156 -7.11 -11.53 -24.33
CA ALA A 156 -8.39 -11.43 -23.62
C ALA A 156 -8.23 -10.84 -22.20
N VAL A 157 -7.23 -11.29 -21.46
CA VAL A 157 -6.93 -10.72 -20.11
C VAL A 157 -6.50 -9.26 -20.21
N THR A 158 -5.72 -8.91 -21.23
CA THR A 158 -5.26 -7.53 -21.44
C THR A 158 -6.42 -6.61 -21.80
N GLU A 159 -7.27 -7.00 -22.74
CA GLU A 159 -8.46 -6.23 -23.14
C GLU A 159 -9.44 -6.00 -21.98
N LEU A 160 -9.70 -7.03 -21.18
CA LEU A 160 -10.53 -6.92 -19.98
C LEU A 160 -9.97 -5.89 -18.99
N LYS A 161 -8.66 -5.94 -18.73
CA LYS A 161 -8.00 -5.01 -17.80
C LYS A 161 -7.93 -3.60 -18.37
N TYR A 162 -7.64 -3.48 -19.65
CA TYR A 162 -7.59 -2.19 -20.35
C TYR A 162 -8.98 -1.53 -20.34
N GLY A 163 -10.04 -2.26 -20.70
CA GLY A 163 -11.42 -1.75 -20.65
C GLY A 163 -11.82 -1.27 -19.27
N TYR A 164 -11.48 -2.03 -18.23
CA TYR A 164 -11.77 -1.61 -16.84
C TYR A 164 -11.06 -0.31 -16.44
N ILE A 165 -9.79 -0.16 -16.83
CA ILE A 165 -8.99 1.04 -16.50
C ILE A 165 -9.51 2.24 -17.31
N SER A 166 -9.79 2.07 -18.60
CA SER A 166 -10.38 3.11 -19.48
C SER A 166 -11.72 3.60 -18.93
N ASP A 167 -12.62 2.70 -18.56
CA ASP A 167 -13.90 3.05 -17.95
C ASP A 167 -13.73 3.80 -16.61
N SER A 168 -12.78 3.38 -15.81
CA SER A 168 -12.50 4.03 -14.53
C SER A 168 -11.94 5.45 -14.72
N GLN A 169 -11.11 5.66 -15.73
CA GLN A 169 -10.60 6.98 -16.09
C GLN A 169 -11.69 7.90 -16.64
N LYS A 170 -12.55 7.39 -17.53
CA LYS A 170 -13.71 8.15 -18.04
C LYS A 170 -14.63 8.60 -16.88
N LYS A 171 -14.87 7.75 -15.90
CA LYS A 171 -15.63 8.10 -14.69
C LYS A 171 -14.92 9.13 -13.81
N ALA A 172 -13.61 9.08 -13.69
CA ALA A 172 -12.82 10.02 -12.91
C ALA A 172 -12.65 11.40 -13.57
N LYS A 173 -13.13 11.61 -14.81
CA LYS A 173 -13.00 12.85 -15.60
C LYS A 173 -11.53 13.34 -15.70
N THR A 174 -10.60 12.42 -15.77
CA THR A 174 -9.18 12.73 -15.88
C THR A 174 -8.90 13.32 -17.29
N LYS A 175 -8.17 14.43 -17.36
CA LYS A 175 -7.86 15.13 -18.63
C LYS A 175 -6.94 14.35 -19.57
N LEU A 176 -6.23 13.34 -19.07
CA LEU A 176 -5.36 12.45 -19.87
C LEU A 176 -6.04 11.09 -19.92
N SER A 177 -6.49 10.66 -21.08
CA SER A 177 -7.01 9.31 -21.27
C SER A 177 -5.87 8.35 -21.63
N LEU A 178 -6.03 7.08 -21.28
CA LEU A 178 -5.09 6.04 -21.74
C LEU A 178 -5.09 5.93 -23.26
N ASP A 179 -6.23 6.21 -23.89
CA ASP A 179 -6.37 6.21 -25.33
C ASP A 179 -5.45 7.27 -25.98
N ASP A 180 -5.38 8.48 -25.40
CA ASP A 180 -4.47 9.54 -25.86
C ASP A 180 -3.01 9.14 -25.70
N MET A 181 -2.64 8.52 -24.60
CA MET A 181 -1.27 8.04 -24.36
C MET A 181 -0.88 6.90 -25.29
N MET A 182 -1.80 6.00 -25.60
CA MET A 182 -1.54 4.89 -26.53
C MET A 182 -1.41 5.39 -27.97
N GLN A 183 -2.20 6.37 -28.37
CA GLN A 183 -2.08 7.00 -29.69
C GLN A 183 -0.73 7.69 -29.87
N ASP A 184 -0.25 8.40 -28.86
CA ASP A 184 1.05 9.07 -28.87
C ASP A 184 2.22 8.07 -28.99
N VAL A 185 2.13 6.93 -28.30
CA VAL A 185 3.16 5.88 -28.35
C VAL A 185 3.14 5.08 -29.65
N MET A 186 1.96 4.83 -30.21
CA MET A 186 1.81 4.03 -31.43
C MET A 186 1.87 4.86 -32.71
N GLY A 187 1.97 6.19 -32.62
CA GLY A 187 2.12 7.07 -33.75
C GLY A 187 0.92 7.11 -34.72
N VAL A 188 -0.27 6.81 -34.20
CA VAL A 188 -1.52 6.87 -34.98
C VAL A 188 -2.04 8.31 -34.94
N PRO A 189 -2.22 8.99 -36.09
CA PRO A 189 -2.72 10.37 -36.11
C PRO A 189 -4.14 10.44 -35.54
N SER A 190 -4.38 11.40 -34.66
CA SER A 190 -5.72 11.69 -34.13
C SER A 190 -6.64 12.09 -35.27
N GLU A 191 -7.68 11.35 -35.57
CA GLU A 191 -8.80 11.84 -36.35
C GLU A 191 -9.49 12.95 -35.54
N GLN A 192 -9.27 14.18 -35.99
CA GLN A 192 -10.03 15.33 -35.50
C GLN A 192 -11.37 15.33 -36.22
N GLU A 193 -12.43 15.13 -35.47
CA GLU A 193 -13.78 15.62 -35.79
C GLU A 193 -14.10 16.87 -34.98
#